data_8976f37e23ea2dc1a0310883b3b24b6f
#
_entry.id   8976f37e23ea2dc1a0310883b3b24b6f
#
_cell.length_a   1.000
_cell.length_b   1.000
_cell.length_c   1.000
_cell.angle_alpha   90.00
_cell.angle_beta   90.00
_cell.angle_gamma   90.00
#
_symmetry.space_group_name_H-M   'P 1'
#
loop_
_entity.id
_entity.type
_entity.pdbx_description
1 polymer ?
#
loop_
_entity_poly.entity_id
_entity_poly.type
_entity_poly.pdbx_seq_one_letter_code
_entity_poly.pdbx_strand_id
1 'polypeptide(L)'
;MVNLCYHKVMLTTQPSTTPKPQATKPQLKLAPKKPQPPSSRAWFMVMAMLGLMAVLMGFNLLEQPTESAQYLPLSTAMVSIDNAPTVSPLAANQATQAKHHVGIVAGHKGNDSGAICDDGFTEGTVNYTVATEVVSLLNRRGITTDLLDEFDDRLSGYQADALVSIHADSCAVPGASGFKVASVTESAIPDAEERLVACIYQEYGRYTNMPTHPGSITDNMTNYHAFREIDRQTPGAIIELGFLLDDRLMLERKPKILARGVAAGILCFLGE
;
A
#
# COMPACT_ATOMS: atom_id res chain seq x y z
N MET A 1 70.85 -26.27 -29.41
CA MET A 1 70.33 -27.62 -29.61
C MET A 1 69.36 -27.91 -28.49
N VAL A 2 68.05 -27.79 -28.70
CA VAL A 2 67.04 -28.12 -27.74
C VAL A 2 65.95 -28.86 -28.48
N ASN A 3 65.79 -30.14 -28.14
CA ASN A 3 64.82 -31.05 -28.73
C ASN A 3 63.40 -30.76 -28.25
N LEU A 4 62.49 -30.58 -29.22
CA LEU A 4 61.06 -30.45 -29.02
C LEU A 4 60.43 -31.86 -29.07
N CYS A 5 59.90 -32.38 -27.96
CA CYS A 5 59.09 -33.61 -27.95
C CYS A 5 57.62 -33.22 -28.16
N TYR A 6 57.05 -33.57 -29.30
CA TYR A 6 55.62 -33.53 -29.59
C TYR A 6 54.93 -34.75 -28.95
N HIS A 7 54.01 -34.51 -28.00
CA HIS A 7 53.09 -35.54 -27.50
C HIS A 7 51.80 -35.48 -28.34
N LYS A 8 51.54 -36.53 -29.07
CA LYS A 8 50.34 -36.75 -29.90
C LYS A 8 49.24 -37.30 -29.01
N VAL A 9 48.25 -36.47 -28.70
CA VAL A 9 47.04 -36.90 -27.98
C VAL A 9 46.06 -37.51 -28.99
N MET A 10 45.82 -38.84 -28.87
CA MET A 10 44.77 -39.52 -29.64
C MET A 10 43.41 -39.25 -28.97
N LEU A 11 42.52 -38.56 -29.68
CA LEU A 11 41.11 -38.49 -29.34
C LEU A 11 40.42 -39.80 -29.78
N THR A 12 39.99 -40.58 -28.80
CA THR A 12 39.05 -41.69 -29.03
C THR A 12 37.62 -41.15 -28.97
N THR A 13 36.97 -41.11 -30.14
CA THR A 13 35.53 -40.80 -30.25
C THR A 13 34.70 -42.03 -29.84
N GLN A 14 33.97 -41.90 -28.75
CA GLN A 14 32.92 -42.87 -28.40
C GLN A 14 31.62 -42.53 -29.15
N PRO A 15 30.87 -43.52 -29.65
CA PRO A 15 29.58 -43.26 -30.29
C PRO A 15 28.51 -42.94 -29.24
N SER A 16 27.83 -41.80 -29.40
CA SER A 16 26.68 -41.36 -28.62
C SER A 16 25.47 -42.22 -28.96
N THR A 17 25.04 -43.05 -28.00
CA THR A 17 23.76 -43.76 -28.08
C THR A 17 22.66 -42.86 -27.51
N THR A 18 21.87 -42.24 -28.37
CA THR A 18 20.63 -41.54 -28.00
C THR A 18 19.58 -42.55 -27.57
N PRO A 19 18.95 -42.39 -26.39
CA PRO A 19 17.85 -43.27 -25.96
C PRO A 19 16.59 -42.99 -26.80
N LYS A 20 15.97 -44.07 -27.28
CA LYS A 20 14.72 -44.07 -28.04
C LYS A 20 13.57 -43.53 -27.17
N PRO A 21 12.70 -42.64 -27.66
CA PRO A 21 11.56 -42.11 -26.89
C PRO A 21 10.60 -43.25 -26.50
N GLN A 22 10.34 -43.40 -25.22
CA GLN A 22 9.26 -44.29 -24.74
C GLN A 22 7.91 -43.63 -25.00
N ALA A 23 7.01 -44.33 -25.67
CA ALA A 23 5.64 -43.94 -25.92
C ALA A 23 4.86 -43.88 -24.59
N THR A 24 4.50 -42.69 -24.16
CA THR A 24 3.62 -42.47 -23.02
C THR A 24 2.17 -42.84 -23.38
N LYS A 25 1.56 -43.71 -22.58
CA LYS A 25 0.16 -44.10 -22.68
C LYS A 25 -0.74 -42.82 -22.50
N PRO A 26 -1.81 -42.68 -23.27
CA PRO A 26 -2.73 -41.53 -23.11
C PRO A 26 -3.39 -41.61 -21.74
N GLN A 27 -3.21 -40.54 -20.95
CA GLN A 27 -3.98 -40.33 -19.72
C GLN A 27 -5.42 -39.94 -20.07
N LEU A 28 -6.36 -40.72 -19.56
CA LEU A 28 -7.78 -40.47 -19.67
C LEU A 28 -8.12 -39.20 -18.87
N LYS A 29 -8.45 -38.09 -19.57
CA LYS A 29 -8.91 -36.86 -18.93
C LYS A 29 -10.29 -37.10 -18.32
N LEU A 30 -10.37 -37.18 -17.00
CA LEU A 30 -11.64 -37.13 -16.27
C LEU A 30 -12.32 -35.77 -16.55
N ALA A 31 -13.56 -35.80 -17.04
CA ALA A 31 -14.37 -34.61 -17.25
C ALA A 31 -14.64 -33.89 -15.92
N PRO A 32 -14.68 -32.56 -15.89
CA PRO A 32 -14.97 -31.80 -14.68
C PRO A 32 -16.40 -32.09 -14.18
N LYS A 33 -16.51 -32.47 -12.91
CA LYS A 33 -17.78 -32.74 -12.24
C LYS A 33 -18.59 -31.45 -12.14
N LYS A 34 -19.80 -31.40 -12.72
CA LYS A 34 -20.70 -30.26 -12.59
C LYS A 34 -21.00 -29.99 -11.11
N PRO A 35 -21.00 -28.70 -10.68
CA PRO A 35 -21.36 -28.35 -9.31
C PRO A 35 -22.82 -28.75 -9.05
N GLN A 36 -23.06 -29.47 -7.95
CA GLN A 36 -24.41 -29.81 -7.50
C GLN A 36 -25.03 -28.62 -6.79
N PRO A 37 -26.33 -28.35 -6.99
CA PRO A 37 -27.03 -27.29 -6.27
C PRO A 37 -27.07 -27.61 -4.76
N PRO A 38 -27.03 -26.58 -3.89
CA PRO A 38 -27.08 -26.78 -2.44
C PRO A 38 -28.40 -27.41 -2.04
N SER A 39 -28.34 -28.33 -1.04
CA SER A 39 -29.53 -29.03 -0.54
C SER A 39 -30.57 -28.02 0.02
N SER A 40 -31.84 -28.32 -0.16
CA SER A 40 -32.93 -27.49 0.30
C SER A 40 -32.87 -27.09 1.79
N ARG A 41 -32.26 -27.95 2.63
CA ARG A 41 -32.05 -27.67 4.06
C ARG A 41 -31.06 -26.52 4.32
N ALA A 42 -30.03 -26.34 3.50
CA ALA A 42 -29.09 -25.21 3.63
C ALA A 42 -29.77 -23.88 3.31
N TRP A 43 -30.69 -23.86 2.34
CA TRP A 43 -31.45 -22.67 1.96
C TRP A 43 -32.38 -22.20 3.08
N PHE A 44 -33.07 -23.14 3.78
CA PHE A 44 -33.94 -22.81 4.91
C PHE A 44 -33.18 -22.24 6.10
N MET A 45 -31.95 -22.71 6.37
CA MET A 45 -31.14 -22.14 7.46
C MET A 45 -30.65 -20.71 7.16
N VAL A 46 -30.29 -20.42 5.91
CA VAL A 46 -29.88 -19.07 5.50
C VAL A 46 -31.03 -18.08 5.59
N MET A 47 -32.24 -18.48 5.16
CA MET A 47 -33.42 -17.63 5.25
C MET A 47 -33.90 -17.42 6.70
N ALA A 48 -33.75 -18.40 7.58
CA ALA A 48 -34.06 -18.26 8.99
C ALA A 48 -33.09 -17.30 9.72
N MET A 49 -31.79 -17.33 9.38
CA MET A 49 -30.80 -16.38 9.93
C MET A 49 -31.02 -14.95 9.45
N LEU A 50 -31.39 -14.75 8.18
CA LEU A 50 -31.70 -13.42 7.64
C LEU A 50 -32.96 -12.82 8.29
N GLY A 51 -33.98 -13.65 8.56
CA GLY A 51 -35.18 -13.23 9.28
C GLY A 51 -34.89 -12.81 10.74
N LEU A 52 -34.02 -13.52 11.44
CA LEU A 52 -33.61 -13.19 12.81
C LEU A 52 -32.81 -11.88 12.87
N MET A 53 -31.92 -11.65 11.88
CA MET A 53 -31.16 -10.39 11.80
C MET A 53 -32.07 -9.18 11.53
N ALA A 54 -33.10 -9.32 10.72
CA ALA A 54 -34.05 -8.24 10.44
C ALA A 54 -34.86 -7.85 11.70
N VAL A 55 -35.23 -8.82 12.54
CA VAL A 55 -35.92 -8.57 13.81
C VAL A 55 -35.02 -7.88 14.81
N LEU A 56 -33.74 -8.27 14.90
CA LEU A 56 -32.77 -7.64 15.82
C LEU A 56 -32.39 -6.21 15.39
N MET A 57 -32.35 -5.92 14.07
CA MET A 57 -32.14 -4.55 13.58
C MET A 57 -33.38 -3.66 13.80
N GLY A 58 -34.58 -4.22 13.74
CA GLY A 58 -35.83 -3.47 14.00
C GLY A 58 -35.95 -2.99 15.42
N PHE A 59 -35.42 -3.72 16.41
CA PHE A 59 -35.48 -3.33 17.84
C PHE A 59 -34.53 -2.18 18.20
N ASN A 60 -33.40 -1.98 17.44
CA ASN A 60 -32.46 -0.88 17.70
C ASN A 60 -32.90 0.48 17.15
N LEU A 61 -33.98 0.55 16.36
CA LEU A 61 -34.51 1.80 15.82
C LEU A 61 -35.60 2.46 16.67
N LEU A 62 -36.01 1.83 17.77
CA LEU A 62 -37.11 2.31 18.63
C LEU A 62 -36.65 3.01 19.92
N GLU A 63 -35.37 3.04 20.22
CA GLU A 63 -34.84 3.75 21.40
C GLU A 63 -33.87 4.86 20.99
N GLN A 64 -34.42 5.94 20.45
CA GLN A 64 -33.71 7.23 20.38
C GLN A 64 -34.26 8.10 21.51
N PRO A 65 -33.48 8.49 22.54
CA PRO A 65 -33.91 9.48 23.51
C PRO A 65 -33.97 10.85 22.82
N THR A 66 -35.16 11.43 22.82
CA THR A 66 -35.36 12.83 22.43
C THR A 66 -34.80 13.74 23.52
N GLU A 67 -33.60 14.27 23.28
CA GLU A 67 -33.00 15.31 24.09
C GLU A 67 -33.70 16.64 23.77
N SER A 68 -34.64 17.04 24.65
CA SER A 68 -35.30 18.33 24.57
C SER A 68 -34.32 19.42 25.02
N ALA A 69 -33.86 20.22 24.06
CA ALA A 69 -33.10 21.42 24.34
C ALA A 69 -33.95 22.43 25.13
N GLN A 70 -33.65 22.61 26.42
CA GLN A 70 -34.17 23.69 27.22
C GLN A 70 -33.49 24.97 26.86
N TYR A 71 -34.20 25.87 26.17
CA TYR A 71 -33.80 27.24 25.98
C TYR A 71 -33.96 28.02 27.30
N LEU A 72 -32.84 28.48 27.88
CA LEU A 72 -32.81 29.43 28.98
C LEU A 72 -33.01 30.83 28.41
N PRO A 73 -33.87 31.70 29.00
CA PRO A 73 -34.07 33.07 28.53
C PRO A 73 -32.84 33.93 28.84
N LEU A 74 -32.38 34.67 27.83
CA LEU A 74 -31.32 35.71 27.97
C LEU A 74 -31.81 36.78 28.95
N SER A 75 -31.21 36.86 30.14
CA SER A 75 -31.32 38.01 31.03
C SER A 75 -30.42 39.13 30.51
N THR A 76 -31.04 40.25 30.13
CA THR A 76 -30.37 41.47 29.71
C THR A 76 -29.78 42.16 30.93
N ALA A 77 -28.53 41.90 31.27
CA ALA A 77 -27.77 42.70 32.21
C ALA A 77 -27.00 43.75 31.44
N MET A 78 -27.39 45.00 31.55
CA MET A 78 -26.56 46.14 31.08
C MET A 78 -25.31 46.21 31.95
N VAL A 79 -24.15 45.90 31.38
CA VAL A 79 -22.86 46.14 32.00
C VAL A 79 -22.26 47.40 31.37
N SER A 80 -21.98 48.40 32.23
CA SER A 80 -21.32 49.62 31.89
C SER A 80 -19.94 49.37 31.29
N ILE A 81 -19.70 50.02 30.14
CA ILE A 81 -18.42 49.98 29.42
C ILE A 81 -17.56 51.10 29.98
N ASP A 82 -16.71 50.79 30.97
CA ASP A 82 -15.55 51.60 31.27
C ASP A 82 -14.41 50.69 31.74
N ASN A 83 -13.31 50.74 31.01
CA ASN A 83 -12.04 49.98 31.09
C ASN A 83 -11.91 48.84 30.08
N ALA A 84 -11.75 49.17 28.82
CA ALA A 84 -11.20 48.27 27.85
C ALA A 84 -9.69 48.15 28.09
N PRO A 85 -9.12 46.94 28.39
CA PRO A 85 -7.70 46.72 28.26
C PRO A 85 -7.37 46.73 26.77
N THR A 86 -6.40 47.58 26.41
CA THR A 86 -5.79 47.64 25.09
C THR A 86 -5.26 46.26 24.73
N VAL A 87 -5.98 45.53 23.89
CA VAL A 87 -5.51 44.30 23.29
C VAL A 87 -4.43 44.65 22.29
N SER A 88 -3.16 44.46 22.68
CA SER A 88 -2.04 44.53 21.76
C SER A 88 -2.30 43.61 20.56
N PRO A 89 -2.11 44.06 19.32
CA PRO A 89 -2.20 43.22 18.13
C PRO A 89 -0.89 42.42 17.98
N LEU A 90 -0.66 41.45 18.87
CA LEU A 90 0.52 40.58 18.88
C LEU A 90 0.13 39.11 18.81
N ALA A 91 -0.80 38.77 17.90
CA ALA A 91 -1.14 37.38 17.65
C ALA A 91 -1.53 37.13 16.18
N ALA A 92 -0.84 37.76 15.25
CA ALA A 92 -1.06 37.49 13.83
C ALA A 92 0.28 37.34 13.12
N ASN A 93 1.10 36.37 13.57
CA ASN A 93 2.16 35.78 12.75
C ASN A 93 2.68 34.47 13.35
N GLN A 94 1.78 33.55 13.67
CA GLN A 94 2.18 32.16 13.64
C GLN A 94 2.04 31.73 12.17
N ALA A 95 3.09 31.97 11.38
CA ALA A 95 3.36 31.13 10.23
C ALA A 95 3.26 29.70 10.79
N THR A 96 2.28 28.93 10.36
CA THR A 96 2.18 27.52 10.64
C THR A 96 3.45 26.89 10.09
N GLN A 97 4.47 26.77 10.94
CA GLN A 97 5.66 26.01 10.62
C GLN A 97 5.15 24.62 10.28
N ALA A 98 5.44 24.14 9.08
CA ALA A 98 5.04 22.81 8.66
C ALA A 98 5.51 21.84 9.75
N LYS A 99 4.55 21.20 10.41
CA LYS A 99 4.82 20.40 11.61
C LYS A 99 5.59 19.13 11.27
N HIS A 100 5.45 18.65 10.04
CA HIS A 100 6.05 17.40 9.57
C HIS A 100 6.57 17.54 8.14
N HIS A 101 7.57 16.71 7.81
CA HIS A 101 8.16 16.56 6.49
C HIS A 101 8.13 15.08 6.08
N VAL A 102 7.64 14.79 4.86
CA VAL A 102 7.47 13.43 4.36
C VAL A 102 8.00 13.31 2.93
N GLY A 103 8.73 12.23 2.64
CA GLY A 103 9.12 11.85 1.29
C GLY A 103 8.17 10.79 0.71
N ILE A 104 7.73 10.99 -0.54
CA ILE A 104 6.96 10.00 -1.30
C ILE A 104 7.74 9.66 -2.56
N VAL A 105 8.24 8.43 -2.65
CA VAL A 105 8.88 7.93 -3.86
C VAL A 105 7.79 7.33 -4.76
N ALA A 106 7.72 7.81 -6.01
CA ALA A 106 6.92 7.17 -7.04
C ALA A 106 7.77 6.10 -7.72
N GLY A 107 7.58 4.84 -7.34
CA GLY A 107 8.36 3.73 -7.86
C GLY A 107 8.41 3.69 -9.39
N HIS A 108 9.57 3.36 -9.94
CA HIS A 108 9.90 3.33 -11.36
C HIS A 108 9.96 4.69 -12.07
N LYS A 109 9.37 5.74 -11.48
CA LYS A 109 9.35 7.06 -12.14
C LYS A 109 10.77 7.58 -12.38
N GLY A 110 11.01 8.05 -13.62
CA GLY A 110 12.31 8.58 -14.04
C GLY A 110 13.34 7.52 -14.42
N ASN A 111 13.03 6.22 -14.24
CA ASN A 111 13.93 5.10 -14.52
C ASN A 111 13.39 4.15 -15.61
N ASP A 112 12.25 3.48 -15.33
CA ASP A 112 11.64 2.51 -16.24
C ASP A 112 10.12 2.45 -16.08
N SER A 113 9.47 1.48 -16.68
CA SER A 113 8.01 1.32 -16.62
C SER A 113 7.53 0.47 -15.44
N GLY A 114 8.44 -0.21 -14.74
CA GLY A 114 8.06 -1.31 -13.86
C GLY A 114 7.41 -2.47 -14.62
N ALA A 115 6.57 -3.22 -13.95
CA ALA A 115 5.79 -4.28 -14.58
C ALA A 115 4.84 -3.73 -15.65
N ILE A 116 4.73 -4.48 -16.77
CA ILE A 116 3.90 -4.12 -17.92
C ILE A 116 2.92 -5.26 -18.21
N CYS A 117 1.64 -4.94 -18.27
CA CYS A 117 0.61 -5.88 -18.69
C CYS A 117 0.54 -6.00 -20.23
N ASP A 118 -0.06 -7.08 -20.75
CA ASP A 118 -0.15 -7.35 -22.19
C ASP A 118 -0.83 -6.23 -23.00
N ASP A 119 -1.71 -5.45 -22.37
CA ASP A 119 -2.41 -4.32 -22.97
C ASP A 119 -1.67 -2.98 -22.80
N GLY A 120 -0.45 -2.98 -22.28
CA GLY A 120 0.38 -1.81 -22.09
C GLY A 120 0.13 -1.02 -20.80
N PHE A 121 -0.69 -1.50 -19.88
CA PHE A 121 -0.84 -0.90 -18.56
C PHE A 121 0.44 -1.12 -17.73
N THR A 122 0.97 -0.06 -17.11
CA THR A 122 2.27 -0.10 -16.45
C THR A 122 2.17 0.24 -14.98
N GLU A 123 3.03 -0.37 -14.21
CA GLU A 123 3.24 -0.10 -12.79
C GLU A 123 3.62 1.37 -12.53
N GLY A 124 4.61 1.89 -13.24
CA GLY A 124 5.07 3.27 -13.07
C GLY A 124 3.98 4.32 -13.27
N THR A 125 2.99 4.06 -14.16
CA THR A 125 1.82 4.95 -14.34
C THR A 125 0.92 4.95 -13.10
N VAL A 126 0.67 3.77 -12.51
CA VAL A 126 -0.12 3.63 -11.28
C VAL A 126 0.59 4.32 -10.13
N ASN A 127 1.85 4.01 -9.92
CA ASN A 127 2.68 4.53 -8.83
C ASN A 127 2.72 6.05 -8.85
N TYR A 128 3.04 6.65 -9.99
CA TYR A 128 3.10 8.11 -10.14
C TYR A 128 1.74 8.78 -9.89
N THR A 129 0.67 8.19 -10.42
CA THR A 129 -0.68 8.72 -10.23
C THR A 129 -1.07 8.73 -8.75
N VAL A 130 -0.84 7.62 -8.04
CA VAL A 130 -1.17 7.51 -6.62
C VAL A 130 -0.25 8.40 -5.78
N ALA A 131 1.06 8.40 -6.04
CA ALA A 131 2.04 9.23 -5.31
C ALA A 131 1.69 10.73 -5.40
N THR A 132 1.34 11.22 -6.59
CA THR A 132 0.93 12.62 -6.79
C THR A 132 -0.32 12.99 -5.97
N GLU A 133 -1.31 12.10 -5.91
CA GLU A 133 -2.52 12.30 -5.10
C GLU A 133 -2.19 12.24 -3.59
N VAL A 134 -1.28 11.37 -3.14
CA VAL A 134 -0.82 11.30 -1.73
C VAL A 134 -0.16 12.62 -1.34
N VAL A 135 0.80 13.11 -2.13
CA VAL A 135 1.48 14.40 -1.91
C VAL A 135 0.45 15.54 -1.80
N SER A 136 -0.53 15.58 -2.72
CA SER A 136 -1.60 16.57 -2.69
C SER A 136 -2.45 16.49 -1.42
N LEU A 137 -2.75 15.28 -0.94
CA LEU A 137 -3.53 15.05 0.29
C LEU A 137 -2.77 15.52 1.54
N LEU A 138 -1.50 15.18 1.67
CA LEU A 138 -0.65 15.55 2.80
C LEU A 138 -0.38 17.05 2.85
N ASN A 139 -0.08 17.69 1.71
CA ASN A 139 0.12 19.13 1.61
C ASN A 139 -1.14 19.91 2.04
N ARG A 140 -2.33 19.44 1.70
CA ARG A 140 -3.59 20.07 2.19
C ARG A 140 -3.79 19.94 3.70
N ARG A 141 -3.07 19.05 4.37
CA ARG A 141 -3.04 18.93 5.84
C ARG A 141 -1.92 19.71 6.49
N GLY A 142 -1.16 20.52 5.70
CA GLY A 142 -0.05 21.32 6.20
C GLY A 142 1.24 20.53 6.45
N ILE A 143 1.36 19.34 5.88
CA ILE A 143 2.57 18.51 5.92
C ILE A 143 3.40 18.84 4.69
N THR A 144 4.65 19.27 4.88
CA THR A 144 5.60 19.44 3.78
C THR A 144 5.87 18.09 3.15
N THR A 145 5.61 17.92 1.86
CA THR A 145 5.72 16.62 1.22
C THR A 145 6.47 16.71 -0.10
N ASP A 146 7.58 15.98 -0.22
CA ASP A 146 8.34 15.83 -1.46
C ASP A 146 7.81 14.68 -2.31
N LEU A 147 7.67 14.90 -3.62
CA LEU A 147 7.54 13.85 -4.60
C LEU A 147 8.93 13.55 -5.17
N LEU A 148 9.37 12.31 -5.02
CA LEU A 148 10.69 11.83 -5.43
C LEU A 148 10.54 10.83 -6.57
N ASP A 149 11.52 10.82 -7.47
CA ASP A 149 11.66 9.78 -8.49
C ASP A 149 12.30 8.53 -7.89
N GLU A 150 12.28 7.38 -8.60
CA GLU A 150 12.85 6.11 -8.13
C GLU A 150 14.30 6.27 -7.66
N PHE A 151 15.15 6.88 -8.49
CA PHE A 151 16.55 7.18 -8.19
C PHE A 151 16.78 8.70 -8.13
N ASP A 152 16.02 9.38 -7.27
CA ASP A 152 16.19 10.83 -7.07
C ASP A 152 17.49 11.12 -6.32
N ASP A 153 18.30 12.05 -6.82
CA ASP A 153 19.57 12.43 -6.17
C ASP A 153 19.36 12.92 -4.70
N ARG A 154 18.16 13.42 -4.37
CA ARG A 154 17.81 13.85 -3.03
C ARG A 154 17.69 12.71 -2.02
N LEU A 155 17.57 11.45 -2.46
CA LEU A 155 17.51 10.29 -1.56
C LEU A 155 18.79 10.14 -0.74
N SER A 156 19.94 10.57 -1.27
CA SER A 156 21.21 10.48 -0.56
C SER A 156 21.22 11.33 0.71
N GLY A 157 21.13 10.66 1.88
CA GLY A 157 21.06 11.31 3.21
C GLY A 157 19.74 12.03 3.47
N TYR A 158 18.64 11.68 2.76
CA TYR A 158 17.34 12.30 2.91
C TYR A 158 16.80 12.21 4.34
N GLN A 159 16.44 13.34 4.91
CA GLN A 159 15.92 13.46 6.28
C GLN A 159 14.46 13.88 6.26
N ALA A 160 13.61 13.08 6.88
CA ALA A 160 12.18 13.34 7.01
C ALA A 160 11.58 12.58 8.21
N ASP A 161 10.35 12.93 8.60
CA ASP A 161 9.60 12.18 9.61
C ASP A 161 9.16 10.81 9.09
N ALA A 162 9.01 10.64 7.77
CA ALA A 162 8.79 9.36 7.11
C ALA A 162 9.14 9.44 5.62
N LEU A 163 9.54 8.29 5.04
CA LEU A 163 9.62 8.10 3.59
C LEU A 163 8.78 6.88 3.20
N VAL A 164 7.90 7.03 2.21
CA VAL A 164 7.08 5.92 1.70
C VAL A 164 7.27 5.78 0.20
N SER A 165 7.74 4.60 -0.23
CA SER A 165 7.81 4.25 -1.64
C SER A 165 6.53 3.54 -2.08
N ILE A 166 5.98 3.96 -3.21
CA ILE A 166 4.70 3.49 -3.76
C ILE A 166 4.97 2.67 -5.01
N HIS A 167 4.60 1.39 -4.96
CA HIS A 167 4.72 0.39 -6.01
C HIS A 167 3.39 -0.34 -6.25
N ALA A 168 3.32 -1.14 -7.30
CA ALA A 168 2.23 -2.05 -7.60
C ALA A 168 2.79 -3.36 -8.17
N ASP A 169 2.32 -4.49 -7.66
CA ASP A 169 2.85 -5.81 -7.99
C ASP A 169 2.50 -6.26 -9.41
N SER A 170 3.18 -7.27 -9.87
CA SER A 170 3.25 -7.71 -11.25
C SER A 170 1.90 -8.07 -11.90
N CYS A 171 1.90 -8.12 -13.25
CA CYS A 171 0.81 -8.67 -14.09
C CYS A 171 0.96 -10.18 -14.37
N ALA A 172 1.97 -10.84 -13.79
CA ALA A 172 2.37 -12.19 -14.21
C ALA A 172 1.85 -13.32 -13.32
N VAL A 173 1.08 -13.02 -12.26
CA VAL A 173 0.64 -14.01 -11.27
C VAL A 173 -0.89 -14.06 -11.22
N PRO A 174 -1.55 -14.89 -12.06
CA PRO A 174 -3.00 -15.01 -12.05
C PRO A 174 -3.53 -15.53 -10.70
N GLY A 175 -4.59 -14.90 -10.19
CA GLY A 175 -5.21 -15.24 -8.91
C GLY A 175 -4.55 -14.60 -7.69
N ALA A 176 -3.47 -13.82 -7.88
CA ALA A 176 -2.88 -13.04 -6.81
C ALA A 176 -3.60 -11.70 -6.67
N SER A 177 -4.08 -11.37 -5.47
CA SER A 177 -4.81 -10.14 -5.16
C SER A 177 -4.48 -9.68 -3.76
N GLY A 178 -4.47 -8.37 -3.56
CA GLY A 178 -4.23 -7.75 -2.27
C GLY A 178 -2.93 -6.96 -2.21
N PHE A 179 -2.77 -6.23 -1.13
CA PHE A 179 -1.65 -5.32 -0.90
C PHE A 179 -0.68 -5.85 0.17
N LYS A 180 0.53 -5.32 0.19
CA LYS A 180 1.55 -5.62 1.19
C LYS A 180 2.41 -4.39 1.47
N VAL A 181 2.95 -4.32 2.68
CA VAL A 181 3.84 -3.23 3.11
C VAL A 181 5.04 -3.84 3.81
N ALA A 182 6.21 -3.29 3.58
CA ALA A 182 7.44 -3.72 4.25
C ALA A 182 8.32 -2.52 4.60
N SER A 183 9.20 -2.72 5.58
CA SER A 183 10.33 -1.85 5.89
C SER A 183 11.63 -2.62 5.69
N VAL A 184 12.77 -1.96 5.92
CA VAL A 184 14.08 -2.61 5.82
C VAL A 184 14.26 -3.69 6.90
N THR A 185 14.93 -4.79 6.54
CA THR A 185 15.17 -5.90 7.49
C THR A 185 16.13 -5.51 8.62
N GLU A 186 17.18 -4.76 8.30
CA GLU A 186 18.20 -4.31 9.28
C GLU A 186 18.08 -2.81 9.53
N SER A 187 17.13 -2.43 10.39
CA SER A 187 16.85 -1.04 10.74
C SER A 187 17.65 -0.56 11.94
N ALA A 188 18.00 0.73 11.92
CA ALA A 188 18.51 1.45 13.10
C ALA A 188 17.38 1.89 14.06
N ILE A 189 16.13 1.90 13.57
CA ILE A 189 14.93 2.40 14.25
C ILE A 189 13.74 1.47 14.06
N PRO A 190 13.86 0.16 14.35
CA PRO A 190 12.86 -0.85 13.98
C PRO A 190 11.47 -0.52 14.53
N ASP A 191 11.35 -0.05 15.77
CA ASP A 191 10.04 0.29 16.37
C ASP A 191 9.29 1.39 15.59
N ALA A 192 10.01 2.36 15.04
CA ALA A 192 9.41 3.43 14.25
C ALA A 192 8.92 2.91 12.89
N GLU A 193 9.72 2.08 12.23
CA GLU A 193 9.36 1.49 10.94
C GLU A 193 8.22 0.48 11.08
N GLU A 194 8.24 -0.39 12.10
CA GLU A 194 7.13 -1.31 12.37
C GLU A 194 5.81 -0.54 12.61
N ARG A 195 5.86 0.58 13.32
CA ARG A 195 4.69 1.44 13.54
C ARG A 195 4.21 2.09 12.24
N LEU A 196 5.14 2.56 11.38
CA LEU A 196 4.78 3.10 10.06
C LEU A 196 4.10 2.04 9.19
N VAL A 197 4.69 0.85 9.11
CA VAL A 197 4.14 -0.30 8.38
C VAL A 197 2.75 -0.67 8.92
N ALA A 198 2.59 -0.77 10.24
CA ALA A 198 1.31 -1.11 10.87
C ALA A 198 0.21 -0.08 10.58
N CYS A 199 0.53 1.22 10.67
CA CYS A 199 -0.38 2.31 10.33
C CYS A 199 -0.83 2.25 8.86
N ILE A 200 0.11 1.99 7.93
CA ILE A 200 -0.22 1.88 6.51
C ILE A 200 -1.09 0.63 6.27
N TYR A 201 -0.78 -0.53 6.85
CA TYR A 201 -1.62 -1.73 6.74
C TYR A 201 -3.05 -1.47 7.19
N GLN A 202 -3.21 -0.88 8.39
CA GLN A 202 -4.52 -0.60 8.97
C GLN A 202 -5.33 0.35 8.08
N GLU A 203 -4.77 1.49 7.74
CA GLU A 203 -5.52 2.54 7.07
C GLU A 203 -5.74 2.23 5.58
N TYR A 204 -4.73 1.70 4.89
CA TYR A 204 -4.89 1.32 3.50
C TYR A 204 -5.95 0.22 3.33
N GLY A 205 -5.92 -0.81 4.18
CA GLY A 205 -6.95 -1.85 4.20
C GLY A 205 -8.35 -1.29 4.48
N ARG A 206 -8.48 -0.36 5.42
CA ARG A 206 -9.75 0.30 5.77
C ARG A 206 -10.32 1.12 4.60
N TYR A 207 -9.49 1.87 3.87
CA TYR A 207 -9.96 2.68 2.75
C TYR A 207 -10.26 1.88 1.49
N THR A 208 -9.47 0.84 1.22
CA THR A 208 -9.55 0.08 -0.04
C THR A 208 -10.44 -1.14 0.06
N ASN A 209 -10.63 -1.68 1.27
CA ASN A 209 -11.25 -2.97 1.53
C ASN A 209 -10.57 -4.13 0.76
N MET A 210 -9.29 -3.95 0.41
CA MET A 210 -8.49 -5.00 -0.22
C MET A 210 -7.93 -5.96 0.83
N PRO A 211 -7.77 -7.25 0.50
CA PRO A 211 -7.09 -8.19 1.37
C PRO A 211 -5.60 -7.86 1.48
N THR A 212 -4.96 -8.28 2.57
CA THR A 212 -3.52 -8.24 2.71
C THR A 212 -2.86 -9.45 2.04
N HIS A 213 -1.67 -9.27 1.46
CA HIS A 213 -0.91 -10.35 0.82
C HIS A 213 0.54 -10.44 1.32
N PRO A 214 0.79 -10.57 2.64
CA PRO A 214 2.13 -10.51 3.23
C PRO A 214 3.03 -11.69 2.81
N GLY A 215 2.45 -12.80 2.38
CA GLY A 215 3.20 -13.98 1.94
C GLY A 215 4.03 -13.79 0.66
N SER A 216 3.89 -12.67 -0.03
CA SER A 216 4.69 -12.30 -1.21
C SER A 216 5.61 -11.11 -0.99
N ILE A 217 5.88 -10.72 0.25
CA ILE A 217 6.96 -9.77 0.55
C ILE A 217 8.27 -10.42 0.11
N THR A 218 9.05 -9.69 -0.69
CA THR A 218 10.30 -10.17 -1.28
C THR A 218 11.51 -9.53 -0.62
N ASP A 219 12.68 -10.15 -0.80
CA ASP A 219 13.95 -9.55 -0.36
C ASP A 219 14.21 -8.19 -1.04
N ASN A 220 13.71 -7.97 -2.25
CA ASN A 220 13.84 -6.67 -2.93
C ASN A 220 13.06 -5.57 -2.21
N MET A 221 11.91 -5.88 -1.61
CA MET A 221 11.15 -4.91 -0.80
C MET A 221 11.88 -4.59 0.50
N THR A 222 12.37 -5.60 1.22
CA THR A 222 13.04 -5.42 2.52
C THR A 222 14.48 -4.93 2.41
N ASN A 223 15.08 -4.97 1.22
CA ASN A 223 16.37 -4.40 0.87
C ASN A 223 16.27 -3.33 -0.23
N TYR A 224 15.14 -2.65 -0.29
CA TYR A 224 14.90 -1.61 -1.27
C TYR A 224 16.00 -0.53 -1.24
N HIS A 225 16.45 -0.08 -2.42
CA HIS A 225 17.64 0.78 -2.50
C HIS A 225 17.49 2.07 -1.68
N ALA A 226 16.32 2.73 -1.73
CA ALA A 226 16.09 3.98 -1.03
C ALA A 226 16.33 3.86 0.48
N PHE A 227 16.04 2.71 1.11
CA PHE A 227 16.30 2.49 2.54
C PHE A 227 17.79 2.51 2.90
N ARG A 228 18.68 2.28 1.93
CA ARG A 228 20.13 2.36 2.13
C ARG A 228 20.69 3.75 1.83
N GLU A 229 19.93 4.59 1.15
CA GLU A 229 20.33 5.92 0.71
C GLU A 229 19.89 7.01 1.67
N ILE A 230 18.68 6.88 2.25
CA ILE A 230 18.15 7.87 3.20
C ILE A 230 18.91 7.89 4.52
N ASP A 231 18.74 8.95 5.30
CA ASP A 231 19.28 9.03 6.67
C ASP A 231 18.72 7.88 7.52
N ARG A 232 19.57 7.25 8.31
CA ARG A 232 19.23 6.07 9.13
C ARG A 232 18.18 6.34 10.22
N GLN A 233 17.88 7.60 10.50
CA GLN A 233 16.83 8.02 11.43
C GLN A 233 15.53 8.39 10.73
N THR A 234 15.47 8.31 9.39
CA THR A 234 14.25 8.50 8.63
C THR A 234 13.50 7.16 8.48
N PRO A 235 12.33 6.99 9.12
CA PRO A 235 11.55 5.76 8.98
C PRO A 235 11.10 5.54 7.53
N GLY A 236 11.43 4.36 6.97
CA GLY A 236 11.12 4.00 5.60
C GLY A 236 10.12 2.85 5.47
N ALA A 237 9.18 2.96 4.54
CA ALA A 237 8.30 1.86 4.14
C ALA A 237 8.09 1.81 2.63
N ILE A 238 7.89 0.61 2.10
CA ILE A 238 7.46 0.36 0.73
C ILE A 238 6.09 -0.33 0.75
N ILE A 239 5.18 0.15 -0.08
CA ILE A 239 3.87 -0.48 -0.28
C ILE A 239 3.73 -0.98 -1.71
N GLU A 240 3.29 -2.22 -1.86
CA GLU A 240 2.69 -2.72 -3.10
C GLU A 240 1.17 -2.53 -3.01
N LEU A 241 0.63 -1.63 -3.81
CA LEU A 241 -0.77 -1.21 -3.76
C LEU A 241 -1.77 -2.32 -4.07
N GLY A 242 -1.33 -3.34 -4.81
CA GLY A 242 -2.09 -4.48 -5.31
C GLY A 242 -1.44 -5.06 -6.56
N PHE A 243 -1.96 -6.16 -7.07
CA PHE A 243 -1.46 -6.80 -8.28
C PHE A 243 -2.08 -6.19 -9.53
N LEU A 244 -1.26 -5.79 -10.51
CA LEU A 244 -1.72 -5.14 -11.75
C LEU A 244 -2.72 -5.99 -12.53
N LEU A 245 -2.70 -7.31 -12.38
CA LEU A 245 -3.61 -8.23 -13.08
C LEU A 245 -4.97 -8.30 -12.41
N ASP A 246 -5.02 -8.79 -11.17
CA ASP A 246 -6.29 -9.14 -10.51
C ASP A 246 -6.91 -7.98 -9.73
N ASP A 247 -6.09 -7.00 -9.29
CA ASP A 247 -6.58 -5.77 -8.64
C ASP A 247 -6.73 -4.60 -9.63
N ARG A 248 -6.68 -4.87 -10.94
CA ARG A 248 -6.69 -3.90 -12.04
C ARG A 248 -7.75 -2.82 -11.87
N LEU A 249 -8.99 -3.19 -11.56
CA LEU A 249 -10.08 -2.22 -11.42
C LEU A 249 -9.84 -1.21 -10.30
N MET A 250 -9.23 -1.64 -9.20
CA MET A 250 -8.89 -0.76 -8.09
C MET A 250 -7.74 0.17 -8.49
N LEU A 251 -6.67 -0.38 -9.04
CA LEU A 251 -5.47 0.36 -9.41
C LEU A 251 -5.73 1.38 -10.51
N GLU A 252 -6.48 1.02 -11.55
CA GLU A 252 -6.76 1.88 -12.69
C GLU A 252 -7.87 2.91 -12.42
N ARG A 253 -8.97 2.47 -11.78
CA ARG A 253 -10.19 3.29 -11.69
C ARG A 253 -10.36 4.04 -10.38
N LYS A 254 -9.57 3.71 -9.35
CA LYS A 254 -9.76 4.26 -8.00
C LYS A 254 -8.47 4.80 -7.35
N PRO A 255 -7.59 5.48 -8.09
CA PRO A 255 -6.30 5.95 -7.53
C PRO A 255 -6.49 6.89 -6.33
N LYS A 256 -7.58 7.68 -6.28
CA LYS A 256 -7.89 8.55 -5.15
C LYS A 256 -8.25 7.79 -3.87
N ILE A 257 -8.80 6.58 -3.97
CA ILE A 257 -9.08 5.73 -2.80
C ILE A 257 -7.77 5.15 -2.28
N LEU A 258 -6.91 4.65 -3.18
CA LEU A 258 -5.57 4.16 -2.85
C LEU A 258 -4.75 5.24 -2.14
N ALA A 259 -4.69 6.43 -2.73
CA ALA A 259 -3.97 7.57 -2.17
C ALA A 259 -4.49 7.99 -0.79
N ARG A 260 -5.82 7.96 -0.57
CA ARG A 260 -6.39 8.23 0.76
C ARG A 260 -5.95 7.20 1.79
N GLY A 261 -5.88 5.94 1.41
CA GLY A 261 -5.40 4.88 2.30
C GLY A 261 -3.94 5.08 2.71
N VAL A 262 -3.05 5.35 1.73
CA VAL A 262 -1.63 5.62 2.01
C VAL A 262 -1.47 6.89 2.85
N ALA A 263 -2.11 8.00 2.47
CA ALA A 263 -2.02 9.25 3.20
C ALA A 263 -2.55 9.12 4.64
N ALA A 264 -3.66 8.38 4.85
CA ALA A 264 -4.20 8.12 6.18
C ALA A 264 -3.23 7.26 7.03
N GLY A 265 -2.54 6.28 6.43
CA GLY A 265 -1.49 5.52 7.10
C GLY A 265 -0.33 6.40 7.56
N ILE A 266 0.11 7.33 6.71
CA ILE A 266 1.16 8.30 7.08
C ILE A 266 0.67 9.22 8.20
N LEU A 267 -0.54 9.76 8.10
CA LEU A 267 -1.14 10.60 9.15
C LEU A 267 -1.26 9.85 10.49
N CYS A 268 -1.72 8.60 10.47
CA CYS A 268 -1.74 7.72 11.65
C CYS A 268 -0.37 7.61 12.31
N PHE A 269 0.68 7.40 11.51
CA PHE A 269 2.06 7.31 12.00
C PHE A 269 2.53 8.62 12.65
N LEU A 270 2.21 9.76 12.04
CA LEU A 270 2.58 11.10 12.54
C LEU A 270 1.74 11.54 13.74
N GLY A 271 0.64 10.85 14.07
CA GLY A 271 -0.28 11.20 15.16
C GLY A 271 -1.20 12.39 14.84
N GLU A 272 -1.61 12.52 13.56
CA GLU A 272 -2.44 13.60 12.99
C GLU A 272 -3.90 13.16 12.74
#